data_6029b0db93d83216a34f74cbc3b3f06c
#
_entry.id   6029b0db93d83216a34f74cbc3b3f06c
#
_cell.length_a   1.000
_cell.length_b   1.000
_cell.length_c   1.000
_cell.angle_alpha   90.00
_cell.angle_beta   90.00
_cell.angle_gamma   90.00
#
_symmetry.space_group_name_H-M   'P 1'
#
loop_
_entity.id
_entity.type
_entity.pdbx_description
1 polymer ?
#
loop_
_entity_poly.entity_id
_entity_poly.type
_entity_poly.pdbx_seq_one_letter_code
_entity_poly.pdbx_strand_id
1 'polypeptide(L)'
;MKKASAKRIPKEILDLVREQLTRTGHHESVGTGRWSFIHGLQKAVKDFVKNTPALDPQLSLSYPQGPSEDLLRRAFNLKSPPGATQTLRNLLALFATQNTSDWNTLINERFRDKYKNLLDQGEDDSIEVEPVKSLGAENMDSFATKIANVLFEKLSNKEIDLLKEQLKDEKQKDTFSGENIDGLYVPSLNDPQKPEFPPRPFYEPKFPASNTFQIEVPGFTNVWLKDESTNPTGTHKSRMAWEVVIKAKRYHIKEVSIISSGSAAAAIQHFFNLYKVTTKLKVLMDYNISKQIKDSLRKMGCEIYETDLSKQSLTGKDIKELTNNKEGIDITYREILDRYNDNYYDWLSYEVMNENPSYCFVPFGTGDLFVNILIIAEREFNNRIYKHDPRFYGDIKKVSKCHFLGATTHDSNSRMDKLFSYYLPSLDDYQFYINSLIQNERIGNLSGILEVDENFVEEALEIIKKHSIRSEPSGIAGLALLLQMRDELPKDEKMLIINTGSTIYPTNGN
;
A
#
# COMPACT_ATOMS: atom_id res chain seq x y z
N MET A 1 -13.01 2.17 35.84
CA MET A 1 -12.39 0.97 35.23
C MET A 1 -11.00 1.36 34.75
N LYS A 2 -9.92 0.83 35.37
CA LYS A 2 -8.53 1.05 34.95
C LYS A 2 -8.36 0.48 33.51
N LYS A 3 -7.93 1.28 32.54
CA LYS A 3 -7.59 0.79 31.19
C LYS A 3 -6.40 -0.15 31.32
N ALA A 4 -6.59 -1.42 30.98
CA ALA A 4 -5.49 -2.39 30.96
C ALA A 4 -4.39 -1.89 30.01
N SER A 5 -3.15 -1.76 30.50
CA SER A 5 -2.03 -1.32 29.71
C SER A 5 -1.71 -2.32 28.59
N ALA A 6 -1.63 -1.86 27.35
CA ALA A 6 -1.20 -2.70 26.24
C ALA A 6 0.32 -2.93 26.30
N LYS A 7 0.76 -4.18 26.26
CA LYS A 7 2.18 -4.55 26.27
C LYS A 7 2.59 -5.17 24.94
N ARG A 8 3.83 -4.92 24.54
CA ARG A 8 4.39 -5.45 23.28
C ARG A 8 4.54 -6.97 23.35
N ILE A 9 4.13 -7.68 22.31
CA ILE A 9 4.29 -9.13 22.22
C ILE A 9 5.68 -9.46 21.65
N PRO A 10 6.45 -10.35 22.27
CA PRO A 10 7.73 -10.84 21.74
C PRO A 10 7.58 -11.49 20.38
N LYS A 11 8.61 -11.34 19.54
CA LYS A 11 8.60 -11.86 18.16
C LYS A 11 8.40 -13.38 18.12
N GLU A 12 9.05 -14.09 19.00
CA GLU A 12 8.99 -15.56 19.08
C GLU A 12 7.56 -16.08 19.36
N ILE A 13 6.79 -15.32 20.14
CA ILE A 13 5.37 -15.64 20.38
C ILE A 13 4.53 -15.34 19.14
N LEU A 14 4.83 -14.23 18.45
CA LEU A 14 4.15 -13.92 17.19
C LEU A 14 4.45 -14.94 16.10
N ASP A 15 5.66 -15.50 16.09
CA ASP A 15 6.04 -16.55 15.14
C ASP A 15 5.29 -17.87 15.42
N LEU A 16 5.05 -18.24 16.69
CA LEU A 16 4.17 -19.36 17.03
C LEU A 16 2.71 -19.15 16.55
N VAL A 17 2.19 -17.94 16.69
CA VAL A 17 0.85 -17.61 16.15
C VAL A 17 0.81 -17.74 14.64
N ARG A 18 1.86 -17.33 13.93
CA ARG A 18 1.97 -17.49 12.47
C ARG A 18 2.05 -18.97 12.07
N GLU A 19 2.85 -19.75 12.78
CA GLU A 19 2.96 -21.20 12.54
C GLU A 19 1.59 -21.87 12.72
N GLN A 20 0.85 -21.54 13.77
CA GLN A 20 -0.49 -22.08 13.97
C GLN A 20 -1.47 -21.63 12.89
N LEU A 21 -1.39 -20.39 12.43
CA LEU A 21 -2.21 -19.90 11.31
C LEU A 21 -1.95 -20.72 10.03
N THR A 22 -0.70 -21.05 9.75
CA THR A 22 -0.33 -21.91 8.63
C THR A 22 -0.94 -23.31 8.76
N ARG A 23 -0.91 -23.89 9.96
CA ARG A 23 -1.50 -25.21 10.24
C ARG A 23 -3.02 -25.25 10.08
N THR A 24 -3.70 -24.13 10.30
CA THR A 24 -5.15 -24.02 10.14
C THR A 24 -5.62 -23.85 8.70
N GLY A 25 -4.70 -23.79 7.73
CA GLY A 25 -5.02 -23.60 6.31
C GLY A 25 -5.53 -22.21 5.93
N HIS A 26 -5.48 -21.23 6.85
CA HIS A 26 -5.93 -19.87 6.61
C HIS A 26 -4.84 -18.97 6.04
N HIS A 27 -3.60 -19.48 5.93
CA HIS A 27 -2.45 -18.72 5.46
C HIS A 27 -2.19 -18.82 3.96
N GLU A 28 -2.68 -19.87 3.30
CA GLU A 28 -2.27 -20.18 1.94
C GLU A 28 -2.98 -19.38 0.84
N SER A 29 -4.00 -18.65 1.16
CA SER A 29 -4.86 -18.15 0.09
C SER A 29 -4.44 -16.84 -0.55
N VAL A 30 -3.35 -16.14 -0.14
CA VAL A 30 -3.07 -14.88 -0.84
C VAL A 30 -1.61 -14.43 -0.73
N GLY A 31 -0.89 -14.45 -1.85
CA GLY A 31 0.44 -13.88 -2.04
C GLY A 31 0.49 -12.34 -2.00
N THR A 32 -0.37 -11.69 -1.27
CA THR A 32 -0.43 -10.25 -1.18
C THR A 32 -0.26 -9.78 0.25
N GLY A 33 0.95 -9.37 0.60
CA GLY A 33 1.23 -8.42 1.66
C GLY A 33 0.51 -8.57 3.02
N ARG A 34 0.82 -7.68 3.92
CA ARG A 34 0.37 -7.59 5.33
C ARG A 34 -1.14 -7.76 5.58
N TRP A 35 -1.99 -7.45 4.60
CA TRP A 35 -3.45 -7.50 4.75
C TRP A 35 -4.02 -8.91 4.83
N SER A 36 -3.55 -9.82 3.99
CA SER A 36 -4.03 -11.20 3.95
C SER A 36 -3.68 -11.97 5.22
N PHE A 37 -2.49 -11.76 5.78
CA PHE A 37 -2.08 -12.38 7.04
C PHE A 37 -3.01 -12.00 8.20
N ILE A 38 -3.28 -10.72 8.40
CA ILE A 38 -4.13 -10.26 9.52
C ILE A 38 -5.58 -10.68 9.33
N HIS A 39 -6.11 -10.63 8.12
CA HIS A 39 -7.45 -11.11 7.81
C HIS A 39 -7.59 -12.63 8.04
N GLY A 40 -6.66 -13.41 7.50
CA GLY A 40 -6.61 -14.85 7.75
C GLY A 40 -6.49 -15.18 9.23
N LEU A 41 -5.67 -14.45 9.98
CA LEU A 41 -5.54 -14.58 11.42
C LEU A 41 -6.83 -14.23 12.15
N GLN A 42 -7.51 -13.15 11.77
CA GLN A 42 -8.80 -12.78 12.36
C GLN A 42 -9.82 -13.90 12.16
N LYS A 43 -9.94 -14.42 10.96
CA LYS A 43 -10.85 -15.54 10.64
C LYS A 43 -10.50 -16.78 11.44
N ALA A 44 -9.23 -17.19 11.46
CA ALA A 44 -8.77 -18.36 12.19
C ALA A 44 -9.00 -18.25 13.71
N VAL A 45 -8.74 -17.08 14.30
CA VAL A 45 -8.98 -16.84 15.74
C VAL A 45 -10.48 -16.78 16.03
N LYS A 46 -11.30 -16.21 15.14
CA LYS A 46 -12.77 -16.24 15.27
C LYS A 46 -13.29 -17.68 15.26
N ASP A 47 -12.85 -18.50 14.32
CA ASP A 47 -13.23 -19.91 14.24
C ASP A 47 -12.75 -20.69 15.47
N PHE A 48 -11.56 -20.40 15.97
CA PHE A 48 -11.04 -20.97 17.20
C PHE A 48 -11.92 -20.63 18.42
N VAL A 49 -12.29 -19.35 18.59
CA VAL A 49 -13.21 -18.93 19.69
C VAL A 49 -14.55 -19.64 19.60
N LYS A 50 -15.11 -19.76 18.41
CA LYS A 50 -16.41 -20.40 18.16
C LYS A 50 -16.38 -21.91 18.43
N ASN A 51 -15.28 -22.58 18.10
CA ASN A 51 -15.19 -24.04 18.08
C ASN A 51 -14.45 -24.62 19.31
N THR A 52 -14.04 -23.78 20.28
CA THR A 52 -13.34 -24.24 21.50
C THR A 52 -14.27 -24.15 22.73
N PRO A 53 -15.01 -25.23 23.07
CA PRO A 53 -16.01 -25.20 24.14
C PRO A 53 -15.43 -24.93 25.53
N ALA A 54 -14.14 -25.21 25.73
CA ALA A 54 -13.43 -25.04 27.02
C ALA A 54 -12.70 -23.68 27.12
N LEU A 55 -13.00 -22.74 26.20
CA LEU A 55 -12.40 -21.41 26.26
C LEU A 55 -12.89 -20.65 27.49
N ASP A 56 -11.98 -19.97 28.21
CA ASP A 56 -12.33 -19.10 29.33
C ASP A 56 -13.50 -18.17 28.94
N PRO A 57 -14.58 -18.15 29.75
CA PRO A 57 -15.74 -17.30 29.46
C PRO A 57 -15.39 -15.81 29.30
N GLN A 58 -14.38 -15.30 29.98
CA GLN A 58 -13.92 -13.91 29.79
C GLN A 58 -13.36 -13.65 28.41
N LEU A 59 -12.65 -14.61 27.83
CA LEU A 59 -12.10 -14.49 26.47
C LEU A 59 -13.22 -14.52 25.41
N SER A 60 -14.17 -15.43 25.57
CA SER A 60 -15.34 -15.54 24.68
C SER A 60 -16.24 -14.31 24.76
N LEU A 61 -16.47 -13.75 25.95
CA LEU A 61 -17.23 -12.51 26.14
C LEU A 61 -16.52 -11.28 25.62
N SER A 62 -15.19 -11.23 25.74
CA SER A 62 -14.39 -10.10 25.26
C SER A 62 -14.27 -10.07 23.73
N TYR A 63 -14.29 -11.23 23.07
CA TYR A 63 -14.10 -11.36 21.63
C TYR A 63 -15.11 -12.35 21.00
N PRO A 64 -16.41 -12.12 21.10
CA PRO A 64 -17.44 -13.07 20.63
C PRO A 64 -17.41 -13.28 19.10
N GLN A 65 -16.86 -12.34 18.38
CA GLN A 65 -16.66 -12.40 16.92
C GLN A 65 -15.16 -12.46 16.53
N GLY A 66 -14.30 -12.84 17.49
CA GLY A 66 -12.85 -12.71 17.35
C GLY A 66 -12.35 -11.28 17.58
N PRO A 67 -11.03 -11.08 17.71
CA PRO A 67 -10.43 -9.75 17.83
C PRO A 67 -10.54 -8.99 16.51
N SER A 68 -10.68 -7.66 16.57
CA SER A 68 -10.65 -6.83 15.36
C SER A 68 -9.26 -6.85 14.72
N GLU A 69 -9.18 -6.59 13.42
CA GLU A 69 -7.90 -6.46 12.72
C GLU A 69 -7.01 -5.38 13.31
N ASP A 70 -7.60 -4.27 13.78
CA ASP A 70 -6.86 -3.19 14.42
C ASP A 70 -6.11 -3.66 15.67
N LEU A 71 -6.76 -4.45 16.51
CA LEU A 71 -6.13 -5.05 17.68
C LEU A 71 -5.03 -6.03 17.30
N LEU A 72 -5.25 -6.85 16.27
CA LEU A 72 -4.24 -7.79 15.75
C LEU A 72 -3.04 -7.05 15.16
N ARG A 73 -3.27 -5.97 14.41
CA ARG A 73 -2.18 -5.14 13.86
C ARG A 73 -1.32 -4.53 14.96
N ARG A 74 -1.93 -4.02 16.02
CA ARG A 74 -1.19 -3.52 17.19
C ARG A 74 -0.41 -4.63 17.87
N ALA A 75 -1.03 -5.80 18.04
CA ALA A 75 -0.38 -6.97 18.62
C ALA A 75 0.86 -7.41 17.84
N PHE A 76 0.79 -7.35 16.50
CA PHE A 76 1.89 -7.69 15.59
C PHE A 76 2.83 -6.51 15.26
N ASN A 77 2.74 -5.41 16.00
CA ASN A 77 3.53 -4.19 15.80
C ASN A 77 3.36 -3.55 14.41
N LEU A 78 2.24 -3.80 13.74
CA LEU A 78 1.90 -3.27 12.41
C LEU A 78 1.12 -1.96 12.49
N LYS A 79 0.76 -1.50 13.71
CA LYS A 79 0.07 -0.23 13.97
C LYS A 79 0.54 0.37 15.30
N SER A 80 0.63 1.69 15.36
CA SER A 80 0.98 2.44 16.58
C SER A 80 -0.28 2.82 17.39
N PRO A 81 -0.24 2.82 18.74
CA PRO A 81 0.81 2.25 19.55
C PRO A 81 0.84 0.72 19.48
N PRO A 82 2.04 0.09 19.39
CA PRO A 82 2.14 -1.36 19.36
C PRO A 82 1.78 -1.97 20.72
N GLY A 83 1.24 -3.19 20.70
CA GLY A 83 0.98 -3.97 21.90
C GLY A 83 -0.43 -4.55 21.96
N ALA A 84 -0.64 -5.43 22.93
CA ALA A 84 -1.90 -6.10 23.17
C ALA A 84 -2.26 -6.09 24.65
N THR A 85 -3.56 -6.05 24.95
CA THR A 85 -4.10 -6.24 26.30
C THR A 85 -3.79 -7.66 26.80
N GLN A 86 -3.83 -7.89 28.11
CA GLN A 86 -3.64 -9.23 28.68
C GLN A 86 -4.64 -10.23 28.08
N THR A 87 -5.91 -9.84 27.94
CA THR A 87 -6.97 -10.67 27.36
C THR A 87 -6.64 -11.09 25.92
N LEU A 88 -6.16 -10.15 25.07
CA LEU A 88 -5.76 -10.49 23.70
C LEU A 88 -4.51 -11.37 23.68
N ARG A 89 -3.55 -11.14 24.55
CA ARG A 89 -2.35 -12.00 24.68
C ARG A 89 -2.73 -13.42 25.06
N ASN A 90 -3.62 -13.60 26.04
CA ASN A 90 -4.11 -14.92 26.45
C ASN A 90 -4.81 -15.63 25.28
N LEU A 91 -5.68 -14.94 24.55
CA LEU A 91 -6.35 -15.50 23.40
C LEU A 91 -5.37 -15.95 22.29
N LEU A 92 -4.36 -15.13 21.98
CA LEU A 92 -3.34 -15.47 20.99
C LEU A 92 -2.45 -16.63 21.46
N ALA A 93 -2.12 -16.71 22.75
CA ALA A 93 -1.36 -17.83 23.29
C ALA A 93 -2.15 -19.15 23.22
N LEU A 94 -3.44 -19.13 23.58
CA LEU A 94 -4.32 -20.29 23.46
C LEU A 94 -4.49 -20.71 21.97
N PHE A 95 -4.66 -19.76 21.08
CA PHE A 95 -4.72 -20.04 19.64
C PHE A 95 -3.40 -20.67 19.14
N ALA A 96 -2.25 -20.13 19.53
CA ALA A 96 -0.94 -20.63 19.10
C ALA A 96 -0.64 -22.06 19.57
N THR A 97 -1.14 -22.42 20.76
CA THR A 97 -0.93 -23.75 21.35
C THR A 97 -2.07 -24.73 21.06
N GLN A 98 -3.23 -24.23 20.67
CA GLN A 98 -4.49 -25.00 20.54
C GLN A 98 -4.84 -25.80 21.80
N ASN A 99 -4.50 -25.27 22.98
CA ASN A 99 -4.79 -25.87 24.27
C ASN A 99 -5.33 -24.82 25.24
N THR A 100 -5.52 -25.20 26.51
CA THR A 100 -6.06 -24.34 27.56
C THR A 100 -4.99 -23.50 28.31
N SER A 101 -3.74 -23.50 27.84
CA SER A 101 -2.67 -22.68 28.42
C SER A 101 -2.94 -21.20 28.18
N ASP A 102 -2.73 -20.40 29.18
CA ASP A 102 -2.77 -18.95 29.09
C ASP A 102 -1.39 -18.38 28.71
N TRP A 103 -1.32 -17.06 28.58
CA TRP A 103 -0.10 -16.35 28.24
C TRP A 103 1.05 -16.61 29.22
N ASN A 104 0.77 -16.53 30.51
CA ASN A 104 1.78 -16.72 31.56
C ASN A 104 2.32 -18.15 31.54
N THR A 105 1.43 -19.12 31.37
CA THR A 105 1.81 -20.54 31.25
C THR A 105 2.69 -20.75 30.01
N LEU A 106 2.31 -20.21 28.85
CA LEU A 106 3.09 -20.31 27.61
C LEU A 106 4.49 -19.70 27.76
N ILE A 107 4.61 -18.52 28.36
CA ILE A 107 5.90 -17.86 28.61
C ILE A 107 6.74 -18.67 29.61
N ASN A 108 6.15 -19.13 30.70
CA ASN A 108 6.85 -19.94 31.69
C ASN A 108 7.41 -21.25 31.12
N GLU A 109 6.61 -21.96 30.34
CA GLU A 109 7.02 -23.26 29.79
C GLU A 109 8.12 -23.14 28.72
N ARG A 110 8.09 -22.10 27.90
CA ARG A 110 8.95 -21.99 26.73
C ARG A 110 10.05 -20.93 26.82
N PHE A 111 9.81 -19.85 27.59
CA PHE A 111 10.64 -18.65 27.51
C PHE A 111 10.94 -18.02 28.88
N ARG A 112 10.79 -18.76 29.97
CA ARG A 112 10.86 -18.25 31.34
C ARG A 112 12.07 -17.36 31.59
N ASP A 113 13.26 -17.81 31.20
CA ASP A 113 14.50 -17.06 31.47
C ASP A 113 14.63 -15.81 30.62
N LYS A 114 14.10 -15.85 29.41
CA LYS A 114 14.20 -14.76 28.44
C LYS A 114 13.18 -13.64 28.67
N TYR A 115 11.99 -13.98 29.20
CA TYR A 115 10.87 -13.05 29.35
C TYR A 115 10.36 -12.92 30.77
N LYS A 116 11.22 -13.20 31.76
CA LYS A 116 10.90 -13.12 33.21
C LYS A 116 10.23 -11.78 33.55
N ASN A 117 10.72 -10.66 33.03
CA ASN A 117 10.16 -9.33 33.25
C ASN A 117 8.74 -9.13 32.68
N LEU A 118 8.27 -9.99 31.77
CA LEU A 118 6.89 -9.98 31.27
C LEU A 118 5.93 -10.77 32.19
N LEU A 119 6.46 -11.67 32.98
CA LEU A 119 5.71 -12.47 33.97
C LEU A 119 5.55 -11.71 35.31
N ASP A 120 6.64 -11.09 35.77
CA ASP A 120 6.69 -10.41 37.08
C ASP A 120 5.90 -9.07 37.09
N GLN A 121 5.37 -8.61 35.96
CA GLN A 121 4.52 -7.42 35.85
C GLN A 121 3.01 -7.76 35.85
N GLY A 122 2.61 -8.83 36.48
CA GLY A 122 1.24 -9.09 36.93
C GLY A 122 1.01 -8.44 38.24
N GLU A 123 0.10 -7.48 38.30
CA GLU A 123 -0.36 -6.77 39.51
C GLU A 123 0.60 -5.67 40.00
N ASP A 124 0.15 -4.45 39.78
CA ASP A 124 0.61 -3.16 40.32
C ASP A 124 1.84 -2.53 39.70
N ASP A 125 1.55 -1.70 38.65
CA ASP A 125 2.20 -0.40 38.56
C ASP A 125 1.28 0.56 37.80
N SER A 126 0.47 1.26 38.56
CA SER A 126 -0.20 2.48 38.15
C SER A 126 0.86 3.57 37.98
N ILE A 127 1.51 3.65 36.87
CA ILE A 127 2.18 4.90 36.48
C ILE A 127 1.05 5.84 36.06
N GLU A 128 0.70 6.76 36.94
CA GLU A 128 -0.04 7.97 36.56
C GLU A 128 0.75 8.71 35.53
N VAL A 129 0.33 8.59 34.28
CA VAL A 129 0.76 9.51 33.23
C VAL A 129 -0.04 10.78 33.43
N GLU A 130 0.57 11.77 34.09
CA GLU A 130 0.07 13.13 34.04
C GLU A 130 -0.13 13.55 32.58
N PRO A 131 -1.19 14.32 32.27
CA PRO A 131 -1.39 14.78 30.92
C PRO A 131 -0.21 15.67 30.52
N VAL A 132 0.56 15.22 29.53
CA VAL A 132 1.68 15.96 28.95
C VAL A 132 1.12 17.28 28.41
N LYS A 133 1.37 18.36 29.13
CA LYS A 133 1.25 19.72 28.61
C LYS A 133 2.17 19.81 27.39
N SER A 134 1.68 20.40 26.31
CA SER A 134 2.42 20.63 25.06
C SER A 134 3.83 21.14 25.33
N LEU A 135 4.81 20.26 25.18
CA LEU A 135 6.23 20.61 25.25
C LEU A 135 6.64 21.18 23.88
N GLY A 136 7.15 22.42 23.88
CA GLY A 136 7.71 23.06 22.71
C GLY A 136 8.93 22.27 22.15
N ALA A 137 9.25 22.50 20.89
CA ALA A 137 10.28 21.78 20.11
C ALA A 137 11.67 21.69 20.81
N GLU A 138 12.02 22.64 21.68
CA GLU A 138 13.29 22.66 22.42
C GLU A 138 13.46 21.52 23.45
N ASN A 139 12.39 20.82 23.81
CA ASN A 139 12.45 19.73 24.80
C ASN A 139 12.58 18.33 24.19
N MET A 140 12.37 18.16 22.90
CA MET A 140 12.51 16.85 22.23
C MET A 140 13.96 16.39 22.12
N ASP A 141 14.89 17.31 21.81
CA ASP A 141 16.33 17.00 21.77
C ASP A 141 16.88 16.66 23.17
N SER A 142 16.39 17.32 24.21
CA SER A 142 16.75 17.02 25.59
C SER A 142 16.22 15.63 26.05
N PHE A 143 15.06 15.22 25.57
CA PHE A 143 14.47 13.91 25.87
C PHE A 143 15.16 12.77 25.13
N ALA A 144 15.45 12.96 23.83
CA ALA A 144 16.24 12.02 23.04
C ALA A 144 17.66 11.85 23.60
N THR A 145 18.30 12.94 24.00
CA THR A 145 19.61 12.93 24.65
C THR A 145 19.58 12.20 26.01
N LYS A 146 18.53 12.38 26.80
CA LYS A 146 18.37 11.65 28.09
C LYS A 146 18.17 10.16 27.88
N ILE A 147 17.38 9.75 26.89
CA ILE A 147 17.19 8.32 26.54
C ILE A 147 18.50 7.73 26.03
N ALA A 148 19.22 8.44 25.16
CA ALA A 148 20.52 8.01 24.68
C ALA A 148 21.51 7.82 25.83
N ASN A 149 21.60 8.77 26.77
CA ASN A 149 22.49 8.67 27.93
C ASN A 149 22.13 7.49 28.85
N VAL A 150 20.84 7.24 29.11
CA VAL A 150 20.40 6.09 29.91
C VAL A 150 20.67 4.75 29.22
N LEU A 151 20.62 4.71 27.89
CA LEU A 151 20.99 3.52 27.12
C LEU A 151 22.50 3.31 27.13
N PHE A 152 23.31 4.38 27.00
CA PHE A 152 24.78 4.30 27.08
C PHE A 152 25.30 3.90 28.47
N GLU A 153 24.65 4.31 29.55
CA GLU A 153 25.04 3.92 30.90
C GLU A 153 24.82 2.42 31.21
N LYS A 154 23.99 1.73 30.42
CA LYS A 154 23.67 0.29 30.59
C LYS A 154 24.49 -0.65 29.70
N LEU A 155 25.29 -0.10 28.78
CA LEU A 155 26.12 -0.87 27.86
C LEU A 155 27.55 -0.98 28.37
N SER A 156 28.17 -2.15 28.22
CA SER A 156 29.60 -2.30 28.48
C SER A 156 30.43 -1.50 27.47
N ASN A 157 31.64 -1.06 27.84
CA ASN A 157 32.51 -0.32 26.95
C ASN A 157 32.76 -1.01 25.61
N LYS A 158 32.75 -2.35 25.59
CA LYS A 158 32.92 -3.17 24.40
C LYS A 158 31.70 -3.10 23.47
N GLU A 159 30.49 -3.07 24.03
CA GLU A 159 29.25 -2.90 23.27
C GLU A 159 29.11 -1.48 22.72
N ILE A 160 29.56 -0.49 23.50
CA ILE A 160 29.62 0.92 23.07
C ILE A 160 30.59 1.09 21.88
N ASP A 161 31.75 0.44 21.91
CA ASP A 161 32.72 0.54 20.82
C ASP A 161 32.24 -0.22 19.57
N LEU A 162 31.57 -1.36 19.71
CA LEU A 162 30.92 -2.07 18.60
C LEU A 162 29.78 -1.24 17.97
N LEU A 163 28.95 -0.60 18.79
CA LEU A 163 27.90 0.30 18.32
C LEU A 163 28.46 1.54 17.62
N LYS A 164 29.57 2.10 18.13
CA LYS A 164 30.27 3.22 17.48
C LYS A 164 30.89 2.81 16.14
N GLU A 165 31.39 1.60 16.03
CA GLU A 165 31.93 1.05 14.79
C GLU A 165 30.80 0.79 13.76
N GLN A 166 29.69 0.19 14.20
CA GLN A 166 28.50 0.01 13.36
C GLN A 166 27.89 1.36 12.92
N LEU A 167 27.81 2.34 13.82
CA LEU A 167 27.33 3.69 13.51
C LEU A 167 28.32 4.47 12.61
N LYS A 168 29.62 4.18 12.66
CA LYS A 168 30.61 4.72 11.71
C LYS A 168 30.42 4.10 10.32
N ASP A 169 30.22 2.79 10.26
CA ASP A 169 29.93 2.09 9.00
C ASP A 169 28.59 2.53 8.39
N GLU A 170 27.56 2.76 9.20
CA GLU A 170 26.28 3.33 8.74
C GLU A 170 26.44 4.80 8.31
N LYS A 171 27.20 5.63 9.06
CA LYS A 171 27.50 7.01 8.67
C LYS A 171 28.36 7.10 7.41
N GLN A 172 29.26 6.14 7.16
CA GLN A 172 30.00 6.09 5.88
C GLN A 172 29.13 5.60 4.71
N LYS A 173 28.08 4.79 4.99
CA LYS A 173 27.07 4.45 3.98
C LYS A 173 26.03 5.56 3.77
N ASP A 174 25.82 6.42 4.74
CA ASP A 174 24.82 7.51 4.75
C ASP A 174 25.36 8.88 4.32
N THR A 175 26.58 8.98 3.83
CA THR A 175 27.06 10.21 3.16
C THR A 175 26.49 10.32 1.74
N PHE A 176 25.22 10.04 1.56
CA PHE A 176 24.48 10.49 0.39
C PHE A 176 24.08 11.96 0.61
N SER A 177 24.98 12.87 0.29
CA SER A 177 24.60 14.18 -0.21
C SER A 177 23.68 13.94 -1.40
N GLY A 178 22.48 14.53 -1.41
CA GLY A 178 21.54 14.34 -2.50
C GLY A 178 22.22 14.33 -3.86
N GLU A 179 22.08 13.25 -4.62
CA GLU A 179 22.74 13.11 -5.91
C GLU A 179 21.87 13.74 -7.00
N ASN A 180 22.52 14.50 -7.85
CA ASN A 180 21.91 14.96 -9.08
C ASN A 180 22.06 13.85 -10.14
N ILE A 181 21.05 12.99 -10.25
CA ILE A 181 21.02 11.89 -11.19
C ILE A 181 20.43 12.41 -12.50
N ASP A 182 21.27 12.74 -13.46
CA ASP A 182 20.86 13.26 -14.80
C ASP A 182 19.83 14.40 -14.72
N GLY A 183 20.09 15.35 -13.82
CA GLY A 183 19.18 16.47 -13.59
C GLY A 183 18.03 16.14 -12.62
N LEU A 184 17.93 14.93 -12.09
CA LEU A 184 16.99 14.53 -11.05
C LEU A 184 17.71 14.58 -9.70
N TYR A 185 17.27 15.47 -8.82
CA TYR A 185 17.76 15.50 -7.46
C TYR A 185 17.12 14.39 -6.63
N VAL A 186 17.93 13.46 -6.16
CA VAL A 186 17.51 12.43 -5.20
C VAL A 186 18.04 12.83 -3.83
N PRO A 187 17.18 13.31 -2.93
CA PRO A 187 17.64 13.77 -1.62
C PRO A 187 18.10 12.62 -0.74
N SER A 188 19.09 12.89 0.12
CA SER A 188 19.45 11.99 1.22
C SER A 188 18.30 11.87 2.23
N LEU A 189 18.22 10.73 2.92
CA LEU A 189 17.31 10.52 4.06
C LEU A 189 17.53 11.56 5.17
N ASN A 190 18.78 12.01 5.32
CA ASN A 190 19.22 12.95 6.35
C ASN A 190 19.45 14.38 5.79
N ASP A 191 18.84 14.72 4.64
CA ASP A 191 18.98 16.05 4.05
C ASP A 191 18.39 17.11 4.99
N PRO A 192 19.20 18.02 5.56
CA PRO A 192 18.72 19.03 6.49
C PRO A 192 17.78 20.06 5.86
N GLN A 193 17.73 20.14 4.53
CA GLN A 193 16.79 21.00 3.80
C GLN A 193 15.39 20.39 3.69
N LYS A 194 15.20 19.13 4.12
CA LYS A 194 13.91 18.47 4.09
C LYS A 194 13.07 18.86 5.30
N PRO A 195 11.79 19.11 5.12
CA PRO A 195 10.90 19.33 6.24
C PRO A 195 10.80 18.06 7.10
N GLU A 196 10.89 18.25 8.39
CA GLU A 196 10.89 17.16 9.35
C GLU A 196 9.61 16.35 9.35
N PHE A 197 8.47 17.00 9.09
CA PHE A 197 7.19 16.33 9.18
C PHE A 197 6.06 17.05 8.40
N PRO A 198 5.16 16.28 7.77
CA PRO A 198 5.26 14.86 7.52
C PRO A 198 6.40 14.57 6.55
N PRO A 199 6.97 13.36 6.59
CA PRO A 199 8.03 13.01 5.63
C PRO A 199 7.47 13.17 4.23
N ARG A 200 8.03 14.11 3.49
CA ARG A 200 7.67 14.28 2.08
C ARG A 200 8.18 13.08 1.30
N PRO A 201 7.58 12.75 0.15
CA PRO A 201 8.25 11.90 -0.82
C PRO A 201 9.65 12.45 -1.03
N PHE A 202 10.61 11.57 -1.15
CA PHE A 202 12.01 11.96 -1.25
C PHE A 202 12.32 12.86 -2.45
N TYR A 203 11.39 12.98 -3.39
CA TYR A 203 11.54 13.72 -4.64
C TYR A 203 10.16 14.01 -5.25
N GLU A 204 10.11 15.05 -6.02
CA GLU A 204 8.94 15.39 -6.83
C GLU A 204 9.15 14.87 -8.27
N PRO A 205 8.11 14.40 -8.95
CA PRO A 205 8.21 14.07 -10.36
C PRO A 205 8.70 15.25 -11.18
N LYS A 206 9.58 15.01 -12.16
CA LYS A 206 10.08 16.06 -13.07
C LYS A 206 9.14 16.41 -14.22
N PHE A 207 7.99 15.78 -14.27
CA PHE A 207 6.94 16.18 -15.19
C PHE A 207 5.84 16.90 -14.41
N PRO A 208 5.14 17.85 -15.05
CA PRO A 208 4.10 18.61 -14.39
C PRO A 208 2.97 17.69 -13.91
N ALA A 209 2.25 18.14 -12.88
CA ALA A 209 1.00 17.49 -12.51
C ALA A 209 0.08 17.39 -13.73
N SER A 210 -0.62 16.29 -13.85
CA SER A 210 -1.56 16.11 -14.95
C SER A 210 -2.74 17.08 -14.82
N ASN A 211 -3.25 17.52 -15.96
CA ASN A 211 -4.33 18.50 -15.98
C ASN A 211 -5.64 17.90 -15.48
N THR A 212 -6.42 18.72 -14.76
CA THR A 212 -7.82 18.46 -14.46
C THR A 212 -8.65 19.54 -15.14
N PHE A 213 -9.64 19.17 -15.95
CA PHE A 213 -10.49 20.11 -16.68
C PHE A 213 -11.90 19.54 -16.85
N GLN A 214 -12.85 20.43 -17.07
CA GLN A 214 -14.24 20.07 -17.24
C GLN A 214 -14.47 19.51 -18.66
N ILE A 215 -15.28 18.47 -18.78
CA ILE A 215 -15.72 17.87 -20.04
C ILE A 215 -17.25 17.86 -20.11
N GLU A 216 -17.77 17.89 -21.33
CA GLU A 216 -19.20 17.76 -21.59
C GLU A 216 -19.59 16.28 -21.63
N VAL A 217 -20.48 15.87 -20.70
CA VAL A 217 -21.03 14.52 -20.65
C VAL A 217 -22.56 14.63 -20.64
N PRO A 218 -23.28 13.96 -21.57
CA PRO A 218 -24.71 14.04 -21.65
C PRO A 218 -25.41 13.67 -20.33
N GLY A 219 -26.29 14.55 -19.87
CA GLY A 219 -27.05 14.36 -18.63
C GLY A 219 -26.36 14.82 -17.35
N PHE A 220 -25.14 15.36 -17.39
CA PHE A 220 -24.42 15.92 -16.25
C PHE A 220 -23.95 17.34 -16.53
N THR A 221 -23.86 18.17 -15.51
CA THR A 221 -23.43 19.57 -15.62
C THR A 221 -22.04 19.84 -15.05
N ASN A 222 -21.47 18.90 -14.28
CA ASN A 222 -20.26 19.14 -13.51
C ASN A 222 -19.32 17.93 -13.52
N VAL A 223 -18.86 17.53 -14.73
CA VAL A 223 -17.94 16.42 -14.92
C VAL A 223 -16.54 16.93 -15.23
N TRP A 224 -15.57 16.47 -14.47
CA TRP A 224 -14.16 16.81 -14.57
C TRP A 224 -13.34 15.57 -14.92
N LEU A 225 -12.34 15.74 -15.76
CA LEU A 225 -11.41 14.70 -16.16
C LEU A 225 -10.01 15.00 -15.64
N LYS A 226 -9.43 14.08 -14.89
CA LYS A 226 -8.01 14.04 -14.52
C LYS A 226 -7.27 13.25 -15.59
N ASP A 227 -6.47 13.91 -16.41
CA ASP A 227 -5.89 13.34 -17.64
C ASP A 227 -4.44 12.88 -17.46
N GLU A 228 -4.24 11.60 -17.13
CA GLU A 228 -2.91 10.97 -17.03
C GLU A 228 -2.31 10.59 -18.42
N SER A 229 -3.03 10.82 -19.52
CA SER A 229 -2.50 10.55 -20.88
C SER A 229 -1.39 11.53 -21.29
N THR A 230 -1.28 12.65 -20.61
CA THR A 230 -0.26 13.68 -20.83
C THR A 230 1.09 13.36 -20.18
N ASN A 231 1.16 12.33 -19.37
CA ASN A 231 2.41 11.86 -18.77
C ASN A 231 3.41 11.36 -19.83
N PRO A 232 4.73 11.35 -19.53
CA PRO A 232 5.80 11.03 -20.50
C PRO A 232 5.61 9.72 -21.26
N THR A 233 5.01 8.70 -20.64
CA THR A 233 4.75 7.40 -21.28
C THR A 233 3.29 7.22 -21.70
N GLY A 234 2.51 8.29 -21.65
CA GLY A 234 1.11 8.31 -22.06
C GLY A 234 0.13 7.72 -21.05
N THR A 235 0.57 7.34 -19.85
CA THR A 235 -0.28 6.73 -18.83
C THR A 235 0.13 7.12 -17.42
N HIS A 236 -0.78 6.87 -16.45
CA HIS A 236 -0.50 6.97 -15.01
C HIS A 236 0.69 6.09 -14.56
N LYS A 237 1.10 5.08 -15.35
CA LYS A 237 2.26 4.23 -15.03
C LYS A 237 3.59 5.01 -15.03
N SER A 238 3.63 6.21 -15.59
CA SER A 238 4.77 7.13 -15.42
C SER A 238 5.05 7.47 -13.97
N ARG A 239 3.99 7.60 -13.15
CA ARG A 239 4.09 7.84 -11.70
C ARG A 239 4.81 6.70 -11.00
N MET A 240 4.38 5.46 -11.28
CA MET A 240 5.02 4.24 -10.78
C MET A 240 6.48 4.14 -11.24
N ALA A 241 6.72 4.35 -12.53
CA ALA A 241 8.06 4.25 -13.11
C ALA A 241 9.05 5.21 -12.46
N TRP A 242 8.62 6.43 -12.16
CA TRP A 242 9.40 7.42 -11.43
C TRP A 242 9.89 6.89 -10.07
N GLU A 243 8.97 6.34 -9.27
CA GLU A 243 9.28 5.76 -7.97
C GLU A 243 10.26 4.59 -8.06
N VAL A 244 10.05 3.71 -9.05
CA VAL A 244 10.91 2.56 -9.29
C VAL A 244 12.32 2.99 -9.66
N VAL A 245 12.48 3.97 -10.56
CA VAL A 245 13.80 4.50 -10.99
C VAL A 245 14.58 5.03 -9.82
N ILE A 246 13.97 5.90 -9.02
CA ILE A 246 14.63 6.52 -7.88
C ILE A 246 15.10 5.45 -6.89
N LYS A 247 14.22 4.50 -6.58
CA LYS A 247 14.55 3.43 -5.63
C LYS A 247 15.59 2.46 -6.19
N ALA A 248 15.51 2.12 -7.47
CA ALA A 248 16.50 1.28 -8.13
C ALA A 248 17.90 1.89 -8.06
N LYS A 249 18.03 3.18 -8.34
CA LYS A 249 19.32 3.91 -8.20
C LYS A 249 19.76 4.02 -6.75
N ARG A 250 18.88 4.45 -5.87
CA ARG A 250 19.19 4.67 -4.45
C ARG A 250 19.70 3.43 -3.73
N TYR A 251 19.09 2.26 -4.04
CA TYR A 251 19.44 0.99 -3.41
C TYR A 251 20.35 0.13 -4.25
N HIS A 252 20.89 0.65 -5.35
CA HIS A 252 21.76 -0.06 -6.28
C HIS A 252 21.19 -1.42 -6.69
N ILE A 253 19.87 -1.43 -6.99
CA ILE A 253 19.16 -2.66 -7.35
C ILE A 253 19.64 -3.12 -8.71
N LYS A 254 20.13 -4.36 -8.81
CA LYS A 254 20.68 -4.91 -10.04
C LYS A 254 19.60 -5.40 -11.00
N GLU A 255 18.54 -5.98 -10.47
CA GLU A 255 17.48 -6.60 -11.24
C GLU A 255 16.12 -6.31 -10.60
N VAL A 256 15.13 -6.04 -11.43
CA VAL A 256 13.73 -5.86 -11.02
C VAL A 256 12.87 -6.77 -11.86
N SER A 257 12.03 -7.60 -11.22
CA SER A 257 10.99 -8.36 -11.91
C SER A 257 9.59 -7.77 -11.68
N ILE A 258 8.73 -7.93 -12.67
CA ILE A 258 7.32 -7.49 -12.62
C ILE A 258 6.46 -8.36 -13.53
N ILE A 259 5.22 -8.66 -13.11
CA ILE A 259 4.17 -9.08 -14.03
C ILE A 259 3.57 -7.83 -14.68
N SER A 260 3.48 -7.82 -16.01
CA SER A 260 2.92 -6.68 -16.73
C SER A 260 2.28 -7.07 -18.07
N SER A 261 1.12 -6.46 -18.37
CA SER A 261 0.51 -6.52 -19.71
C SER A 261 1.20 -5.59 -20.74
N GLY A 262 2.19 -4.81 -20.30
CA GLY A 262 2.99 -3.94 -21.16
C GLY A 262 3.17 -2.52 -20.63
N SER A 263 2.12 -1.85 -20.16
CA SER A 263 2.15 -0.42 -19.82
C SER A 263 3.14 -0.08 -18.68
N ALA A 264 3.15 -0.86 -17.61
CA ALA A 264 4.08 -0.64 -16.51
C ALA A 264 5.52 -0.91 -16.92
N ALA A 265 5.76 -2.02 -17.65
CA ALA A 265 7.08 -2.35 -18.16
C ALA A 265 7.62 -1.29 -19.13
N ALA A 266 6.79 -0.81 -20.06
CA ALA A 266 7.16 0.27 -20.97
C ALA A 266 7.53 1.55 -20.23
N ALA A 267 6.73 1.93 -19.22
CA ALA A 267 7.00 3.12 -18.42
C ALA A 267 8.32 2.99 -17.65
N ILE A 268 8.54 1.91 -16.93
CA ILE A 268 9.75 1.69 -16.12
C ILE A 268 10.99 1.67 -17.04
N GLN A 269 10.93 0.91 -18.14
CA GLN A 269 12.07 0.83 -19.06
C GLN A 269 12.37 2.17 -19.76
N HIS A 270 11.32 2.94 -20.12
CA HIS A 270 11.51 4.29 -20.65
C HIS A 270 12.32 5.17 -19.67
N PHE A 271 11.95 5.18 -18.41
CA PHE A 271 12.65 5.97 -17.39
C PHE A 271 14.01 5.39 -17.05
N PHE A 272 14.21 4.06 -17.08
CA PHE A 272 15.53 3.46 -16.95
C PHE A 272 16.47 3.95 -18.06
N ASN A 273 16.00 3.98 -19.29
CA ASN A 273 16.78 4.49 -20.43
C ASN A 273 17.04 5.98 -20.30
N LEU A 274 16.02 6.78 -19.98
CA LEU A 274 16.12 8.25 -19.84
C LEU A 274 17.13 8.64 -18.77
N TYR A 275 17.13 7.96 -17.63
CA TYR A 275 18.01 8.25 -16.48
C TYR A 275 19.23 7.34 -16.41
N LYS A 276 19.54 6.60 -17.47
CA LYS A 276 20.71 5.70 -17.61
C LYS A 276 20.83 4.74 -16.41
N VAL A 277 19.70 4.16 -15.97
CA VAL A 277 19.66 3.19 -14.89
C VAL A 277 20.18 1.86 -15.41
N THR A 278 21.16 1.28 -14.72
CA THR A 278 21.78 0.00 -15.11
C THR A 278 21.02 -1.23 -14.63
N THR A 279 19.97 -1.03 -13.85
CA THR A 279 19.09 -2.10 -13.39
C THR A 279 18.42 -2.78 -14.56
N LYS A 280 18.44 -4.11 -14.59
CA LYS A 280 17.75 -4.91 -15.60
C LYS A 280 16.28 -5.05 -15.24
N LEU A 281 15.41 -4.79 -16.21
CA LEU A 281 13.97 -5.00 -16.07
C LEU A 281 13.57 -6.34 -16.68
N LYS A 282 13.13 -7.27 -15.84
CA LYS A 282 12.66 -8.61 -16.20
C LYS A 282 11.14 -8.66 -16.11
N VAL A 283 10.49 -8.86 -17.22
CA VAL A 283 9.03 -8.78 -17.33
C VAL A 283 8.44 -10.15 -17.57
N LEU A 284 7.60 -10.61 -16.65
CA LEU A 284 6.79 -11.81 -16.84
C LEU A 284 5.47 -11.41 -17.50
N MET A 285 5.17 -12.02 -18.62
CA MET A 285 3.99 -11.71 -19.44
C MET A 285 3.18 -12.98 -19.70
N ASP A 286 1.87 -12.80 -19.84
CA ASP A 286 1.01 -13.89 -20.33
C ASP A 286 1.35 -14.24 -21.80
N TYR A 287 1.20 -15.52 -22.15
CA TYR A 287 1.39 -15.98 -23.54
C TYR A 287 0.50 -15.26 -24.54
N ASN A 288 -0.71 -14.89 -24.12
CA ASN A 288 -1.72 -14.26 -24.96
C ASN A 288 -1.41 -12.79 -25.30
N ILE A 289 -0.47 -12.16 -24.60
CA ILE A 289 -0.04 -10.79 -24.94
C ILE A 289 0.53 -10.75 -26.35
N SER A 290 0.10 -9.77 -27.15
CA SER A 290 0.48 -9.67 -28.53
C SER A 290 2.00 -9.64 -28.75
N LYS A 291 2.46 -10.32 -29.80
CA LYS A 291 3.88 -10.32 -30.18
C LYS A 291 4.42 -8.90 -30.40
N GLN A 292 3.61 -8.01 -30.94
CA GLN A 292 4.00 -6.61 -31.19
C GLN A 292 4.38 -5.87 -29.89
N ILE A 293 3.62 -6.04 -28.82
CA ILE A 293 3.92 -5.47 -27.50
C ILE A 293 5.23 -6.06 -26.95
N LYS A 294 5.37 -7.39 -26.96
CA LYS A 294 6.57 -8.10 -26.51
C LYS A 294 7.83 -7.63 -27.26
N ASP A 295 7.74 -7.50 -28.57
CA ASP A 295 8.87 -7.05 -29.41
C ASP A 295 9.20 -5.58 -29.15
N SER A 296 8.20 -4.72 -28.93
CA SER A 296 8.43 -3.32 -28.55
C SER A 296 9.18 -3.21 -27.21
N LEU A 297 8.79 -3.99 -26.22
CA LEU A 297 9.46 -4.01 -24.92
C LEU A 297 10.90 -4.56 -25.00
N ARG A 298 11.13 -5.62 -25.79
CA ARG A 298 12.50 -6.13 -26.03
C ARG A 298 13.38 -5.06 -26.68
N LYS A 299 12.85 -4.31 -27.66
CA LYS A 299 13.59 -3.21 -28.29
C LYS A 299 13.92 -2.08 -27.34
N MET A 300 13.06 -1.83 -26.34
CA MET A 300 13.34 -0.86 -25.29
C MET A 300 14.43 -1.33 -24.31
N GLY A 301 14.72 -2.63 -24.24
CA GLY A 301 15.72 -3.22 -23.34
C GLY A 301 15.17 -4.13 -22.25
N CYS A 302 13.86 -4.44 -22.27
CA CYS A 302 13.28 -5.38 -21.31
C CYS A 302 13.70 -6.83 -21.63
N GLU A 303 14.00 -7.61 -20.58
CA GLU A 303 14.09 -9.07 -20.67
C GLU A 303 12.68 -9.66 -20.49
N ILE A 304 12.14 -10.29 -21.54
CA ILE A 304 10.76 -10.82 -21.53
C ILE A 304 10.75 -12.31 -21.29
N TYR A 305 9.97 -12.70 -20.27
CA TYR A 305 9.66 -14.07 -19.92
C TYR A 305 8.16 -14.30 -20.07
N GLU A 306 7.78 -15.51 -20.45
CA GLU A 306 6.39 -15.82 -20.80
C GLU A 306 5.89 -17.02 -20.00
N THR A 307 4.66 -16.92 -19.49
CA THR A 307 3.98 -18.01 -18.78
C THR A 307 2.47 -17.93 -19.01
N ASP A 308 1.77 -18.97 -18.60
CA ASP A 308 0.31 -18.99 -18.56
C ASP A 308 -0.15 -18.49 -17.18
N LEU A 309 -0.55 -17.24 -17.12
CA LEU A 309 -0.98 -16.61 -15.86
C LEU A 309 -2.36 -17.11 -15.39
N SER A 310 -3.10 -17.85 -16.23
CA SER A 310 -4.40 -18.41 -15.86
C SER A 310 -4.31 -19.65 -14.97
N LYS A 311 -3.15 -20.29 -14.92
CA LYS A 311 -3.01 -21.60 -14.25
C LYS A 311 -2.94 -21.52 -12.73
N GLN A 312 -2.31 -20.47 -12.20
CA GLN A 312 -2.14 -20.30 -10.75
C GLN A 312 -1.77 -18.86 -10.40
N SER A 313 -2.13 -18.44 -9.19
CA SER A 313 -1.58 -17.22 -8.59
C SER A 313 -0.10 -17.43 -8.29
N LEU A 314 0.73 -16.43 -8.64
CA LEU A 314 2.17 -16.45 -8.44
C LEU A 314 2.54 -15.58 -7.24
N THR A 315 3.48 -16.04 -6.41
CA THR A 315 4.10 -15.21 -5.38
C THR A 315 5.27 -14.41 -5.97
N GLY A 316 5.75 -13.39 -5.26
CA GLY A 316 6.97 -12.66 -5.67
C GLY A 316 8.18 -13.60 -5.84
N LYS A 317 8.26 -14.68 -5.05
CA LYS A 317 9.28 -15.70 -5.20
C LYS A 317 9.15 -16.47 -6.52
N ASP A 318 7.94 -16.89 -6.87
CA ASP A 318 7.68 -17.60 -8.12
C ASP A 318 8.01 -16.71 -9.34
N ILE A 319 7.64 -15.43 -9.27
CA ILE A 319 7.96 -14.45 -10.32
C ILE A 319 9.46 -14.30 -10.49
N LYS A 320 10.21 -14.19 -9.39
CA LYS A 320 11.67 -14.12 -9.43
C LYS A 320 12.30 -15.39 -10.03
N GLU A 321 11.78 -16.57 -9.69
CA GLU A 321 12.23 -17.84 -10.26
C GLU A 321 11.93 -17.91 -11.77
N LEU A 322 10.69 -17.62 -12.19
CA LEU A 322 10.27 -17.65 -13.59
C LEU A 322 11.00 -16.62 -14.47
N THR A 323 11.40 -15.50 -13.90
CA THR A 323 12.16 -14.45 -14.60
C THR A 323 13.67 -14.57 -14.42
N ASN A 324 14.14 -15.62 -13.76
CA ASN A 324 15.56 -15.79 -13.42
C ASN A 324 16.15 -14.54 -12.70
N ASN A 325 15.36 -13.90 -11.86
CA ASN A 325 15.77 -12.74 -11.07
C ASN A 325 16.46 -13.20 -9.77
N LYS A 326 17.78 -13.42 -9.81
CA LYS A 326 18.54 -13.97 -8.69
C LYS A 326 19.02 -12.93 -7.69
N GLU A 327 19.37 -11.73 -8.18
CA GLU A 327 20.05 -10.70 -7.39
C GLU A 327 19.18 -9.46 -7.15
N GLY A 328 17.92 -9.51 -7.55
CA GLY A 328 17.03 -8.38 -7.50
C GLY A 328 15.77 -8.61 -6.65
N ILE A 329 14.81 -7.74 -6.86
CA ILE A 329 13.52 -7.74 -6.17
C ILE A 329 12.39 -7.92 -7.17
N ASP A 330 11.24 -8.41 -6.70
CA ASP A 330 9.98 -8.35 -7.42
C ASP A 330 9.18 -7.12 -6.97
N ILE A 331 8.63 -6.37 -7.93
CA ILE A 331 7.83 -5.18 -7.66
C ILE A 331 6.35 -5.37 -7.98
N THR A 332 5.94 -6.56 -8.41
CA THR A 332 4.53 -6.89 -8.65
C THR A 332 3.71 -6.67 -7.38
N TYR A 333 4.25 -7.08 -6.24
CA TYR A 333 3.62 -6.96 -4.92
C TYR A 333 4.27 -5.88 -4.03
N ARG A 334 4.91 -4.86 -4.61
CA ARG A 334 5.42 -3.67 -3.92
C ARG A 334 6.54 -3.91 -2.91
N GLU A 335 7.35 -4.97 -3.04
CA GLU A 335 8.47 -5.26 -2.13
C GLU A 335 9.38 -4.05 -1.89
N ILE A 336 9.63 -3.25 -2.93
CA ILE A 336 10.52 -2.08 -2.88
C ILE A 336 9.94 -0.92 -2.05
N LEU A 337 8.61 -0.84 -1.94
CA LEU A 337 7.91 0.29 -1.32
C LEU A 337 7.68 0.09 0.18
N ASP A 338 7.61 -1.17 0.63
CA ASP A 338 7.32 -1.51 2.02
C ASP A 338 8.29 -0.91 3.04
N ARG A 339 9.50 -0.57 2.62
CA ARG A 339 10.52 0.01 3.49
C ARG A 339 10.25 1.47 3.89
N TYR A 340 9.46 2.22 3.10
CA TYR A 340 9.35 3.67 3.21
C TYR A 340 7.93 4.21 3.31
N ASN A 341 6.92 3.36 3.38
CA ASN A 341 5.50 3.71 3.44
C ASN A 341 4.98 4.59 2.27
N ASP A 342 5.79 4.79 1.23
CA ASP A 342 5.37 5.52 0.03
C ASP A 342 4.85 4.53 -1.01
N ASN A 343 3.72 4.88 -1.63
CA ASN A 343 3.12 4.10 -2.69
C ASN A 343 3.40 4.75 -4.05
N TYR A 344 3.24 3.98 -5.13
CA TYR A 344 3.48 4.43 -6.50
C TYR A 344 2.65 5.64 -6.91
N TYR A 345 1.48 5.84 -6.29
CA TYR A 345 0.49 6.83 -6.73
C TYR A 345 0.15 7.88 -5.66
N ASP A 346 0.96 8.06 -4.63
CA ASP A 346 0.70 9.04 -3.57
C ASP A 346 0.50 10.44 -4.14
N TRP A 347 1.35 10.89 -5.07
CA TRP A 347 1.21 12.19 -5.70
C TRP A 347 -0.12 12.34 -6.46
N LEU A 348 -0.48 11.37 -7.29
CA LEU A 348 -1.74 11.36 -8.01
C LEU A 348 -2.94 11.33 -7.05
N SER A 349 -2.83 10.56 -5.98
CA SER A 349 -3.88 10.49 -4.96
C SER A 349 -4.13 11.85 -4.29
N TYR A 350 -3.07 12.60 -3.97
CA TYR A 350 -3.22 13.97 -3.46
C TYR A 350 -3.80 14.91 -4.50
N GLU A 351 -3.36 14.85 -5.76
CA GLU A 351 -3.94 15.65 -6.83
C GLU A 351 -5.45 15.39 -6.97
N VAL A 352 -5.87 14.11 -6.90
CA VAL A 352 -7.29 13.71 -6.96
C VAL A 352 -8.08 14.26 -5.76
N MET A 353 -7.57 14.11 -4.55
CA MET A 353 -8.28 14.56 -3.34
C MET A 353 -8.39 16.09 -3.26
N ASN A 354 -7.37 16.80 -3.76
CA ASN A 354 -7.36 18.27 -3.79
C ASN A 354 -8.43 18.86 -4.72
N GLU A 355 -8.94 18.06 -5.66
CA GLU A 355 -10.09 18.44 -6.49
C GLU A 355 -11.41 18.46 -5.72
N ASN A 356 -11.47 17.89 -4.52
CA ASN A 356 -12.67 17.82 -3.69
C ASN A 356 -13.89 17.24 -4.44
N PRO A 357 -13.82 16.10 -5.10
CA PRO A 357 -14.95 15.53 -5.81
C PRO A 357 -16.03 15.01 -4.87
N SER A 358 -17.29 15.04 -5.33
CA SER A 358 -18.38 14.31 -4.67
C SER A 358 -18.37 12.84 -5.07
N TYR A 359 -17.98 12.55 -6.32
CA TYR A 359 -17.79 11.21 -6.87
C TYR A 359 -16.47 11.13 -7.63
N CYS A 360 -15.73 10.06 -7.43
CA CYS A 360 -14.47 9.81 -8.12
C CYS A 360 -14.49 8.43 -8.78
N PHE A 361 -14.39 8.40 -10.11
CA PHE A 361 -14.43 7.20 -10.93
C PHE A 361 -13.03 6.82 -11.41
N VAL A 362 -12.57 5.64 -11.03
CA VAL A 362 -11.19 5.20 -11.25
C VAL A 362 -11.16 3.86 -11.97
N PRO A 363 -10.43 3.69 -13.08
CA PRO A 363 -10.20 2.38 -13.66
C PRO A 363 -9.55 1.44 -12.65
N PHE A 364 -10.11 0.24 -12.49
CA PHE A 364 -9.69 -0.76 -11.53
C PHE A 364 -9.24 -2.03 -12.23
N GLY A 365 -7.92 -2.19 -12.40
CA GLY A 365 -7.29 -3.44 -12.84
C GLY A 365 -6.62 -4.12 -11.64
N THR A 366 -5.33 -3.90 -11.41
CA THR A 366 -4.61 -4.42 -10.23
C THR A 366 -5.03 -3.77 -8.91
N GLY A 367 -5.89 -2.78 -8.94
CA GLY A 367 -6.34 -2.05 -7.76
C GLY A 367 -5.34 -1.03 -7.20
N ASP A 368 -4.09 -1.01 -7.67
CA ASP A 368 -3.02 -0.19 -7.09
C ASP A 368 -3.35 1.29 -6.98
N LEU A 369 -3.87 1.91 -8.03
CA LEU A 369 -4.24 3.32 -8.03
C LEU A 369 -5.43 3.58 -7.13
N PHE A 370 -6.49 2.80 -7.28
CA PHE A 370 -7.73 2.96 -6.52
C PHE A 370 -7.48 2.81 -5.01
N VAL A 371 -6.81 1.72 -4.62
CA VAL A 371 -6.48 1.46 -3.22
C VAL A 371 -5.53 2.51 -2.66
N ASN A 372 -4.59 3.02 -3.47
CA ASN A 372 -3.71 4.10 -3.03
C ASN A 372 -4.51 5.38 -2.70
N ILE A 373 -5.48 5.75 -3.54
CA ILE A 373 -6.36 6.90 -3.26
C ILE A 373 -7.09 6.70 -1.92
N LEU A 374 -7.65 5.51 -1.67
CA LEU A 374 -8.34 5.20 -0.42
C LEU A 374 -7.41 5.25 0.80
N ILE A 375 -6.20 4.71 0.69
CA ILE A 375 -5.19 4.75 1.76
C ILE A 375 -4.83 6.20 2.11
N ILE A 376 -4.66 7.06 1.12
CA ILE A 376 -4.34 8.47 1.35
C ILE A 376 -5.54 9.20 1.95
N ALA A 377 -6.76 8.95 1.48
CA ALA A 377 -7.98 9.52 2.08
C ALA A 377 -8.11 9.12 3.56
N GLU A 378 -7.90 7.85 3.91
CA GLU A 378 -7.88 7.39 5.29
C GLU A 378 -6.77 8.06 6.11
N ARG A 379 -5.57 8.16 5.55
CA ARG A 379 -4.41 8.78 6.20
C ARG A 379 -4.70 10.24 6.55
N GLU A 380 -5.16 11.02 5.58
CA GLU A 380 -5.47 12.44 5.80
C GLU A 380 -6.68 12.64 6.72
N PHE A 381 -7.68 11.79 6.67
CA PHE A 381 -8.75 11.82 7.64
C PHE A 381 -8.26 11.55 9.07
N ASN A 382 -7.32 10.62 9.25
CA ASN A 382 -6.70 10.35 10.55
C ASN A 382 -5.80 11.51 11.01
N ASN A 383 -5.18 12.22 10.06
CA ASN A 383 -4.31 13.37 10.32
C ASN A 383 -5.08 14.67 10.65
N ARG A 384 -6.41 14.71 10.49
CA ARG A 384 -7.23 15.93 10.69
C ARG A 384 -7.09 16.60 12.06
N ILE A 385 -6.66 15.85 13.08
CA ILE A 385 -6.45 16.35 14.45
C ILE A 385 -5.03 16.90 14.62
N TYR A 386 -4.09 16.51 13.77
CA TYR A 386 -2.68 16.88 13.85
C TYR A 386 -2.31 17.86 12.74
N LYS A 387 -1.62 17.41 11.74
CA LYS A 387 -1.21 18.19 10.59
C LYS A 387 -1.29 17.33 9.34
N HIS A 388 -2.01 17.83 8.34
CA HIS A 388 -2.07 17.18 7.03
C HIS A 388 -0.70 17.16 6.34
N ASP A 389 -0.53 16.18 5.44
CA ASP A 389 0.60 16.18 4.51
C ASP A 389 0.61 17.49 3.71
N PRO A 390 1.77 18.16 3.50
CA PRO A 390 1.85 19.40 2.73
C PRO A 390 1.31 19.31 1.30
N ARG A 391 1.20 18.11 0.74
CA ARG A 391 0.58 17.88 -0.57
C ARG A 391 -0.94 17.99 -0.53
N PHE A 392 -1.55 17.83 0.65
CA PHE A 392 -2.99 17.92 0.84
C PHE A 392 -3.39 19.35 1.18
N TYR A 393 -4.08 19.98 0.26
CA TYR A 393 -4.72 21.31 0.47
C TYR A 393 -6.22 21.28 0.17
N GLY A 394 -6.79 20.09 0.00
CA GLY A 394 -8.21 19.85 -0.17
C GLY A 394 -9.01 20.01 1.14
N ASP A 395 -10.31 19.81 1.05
CA ASP A 395 -11.21 19.80 2.20
C ASP A 395 -11.48 18.36 2.66
N ILE A 396 -10.90 17.98 3.79
CA ILE A 396 -11.05 16.60 4.32
C ILE A 396 -12.52 16.24 4.62
N LYS A 397 -13.39 17.21 4.91
CA LYS A 397 -14.80 16.93 5.10
C LYS A 397 -15.52 16.58 3.80
N LYS A 398 -15.05 17.11 2.67
CA LYS A 398 -15.54 16.75 1.35
C LYS A 398 -14.98 15.38 0.95
N VAL A 399 -13.68 15.16 1.14
CA VAL A 399 -13.03 13.86 0.85
C VAL A 399 -13.68 12.72 1.62
N SER A 400 -14.02 12.91 2.91
CA SER A 400 -14.69 11.89 3.71
C SER A 400 -16.14 11.59 3.30
N LYS A 401 -16.72 12.41 2.45
CA LYS A 401 -18.04 12.19 1.85
C LYS A 401 -17.95 11.76 0.38
N CYS A 402 -16.77 11.82 -0.22
CA CYS A 402 -16.57 11.43 -1.61
C CYS A 402 -16.87 9.94 -1.82
N HIS A 403 -17.62 9.63 -2.85
CA HIS A 403 -17.89 8.28 -3.30
C HIS A 403 -16.83 7.85 -4.29
N PHE A 404 -15.97 6.91 -3.89
CA PHE A 404 -14.90 6.35 -4.74
C PHE A 404 -15.41 5.09 -5.43
N LEU A 405 -15.45 5.11 -6.76
CA LEU A 405 -16.01 4.05 -7.59
C LEU A 405 -14.94 3.48 -8.51
N GLY A 406 -14.61 2.20 -8.31
CA GLY A 406 -13.68 1.45 -9.14
C GLY A 406 -14.41 0.79 -10.31
N ALA A 407 -13.97 1.08 -11.54
CA ALA A 407 -14.53 0.53 -12.77
C ALA A 407 -13.71 -0.67 -13.23
N THR A 408 -14.28 -1.88 -13.25
CA THR A 408 -13.58 -3.13 -13.59
C THR A 408 -14.31 -3.96 -14.62
N THR A 409 -13.70 -5.08 -15.04
CA THR A 409 -14.33 -6.14 -15.85
C THR A 409 -13.87 -7.51 -15.38
N HIS A 410 -14.76 -8.49 -15.44
CA HIS A 410 -14.44 -9.91 -15.20
C HIS A 410 -14.34 -10.71 -16.52
N ASP A 411 -14.57 -10.07 -17.66
CA ASP A 411 -14.46 -10.72 -18.96
C ASP A 411 -13.04 -10.57 -19.54
N SER A 412 -12.35 -11.69 -19.72
CA SER A 412 -11.04 -11.75 -20.35
C SER A 412 -11.04 -11.31 -21.83
N ASN A 413 -12.20 -11.28 -22.46
CA ASN A 413 -12.39 -10.84 -23.85
C ASN A 413 -12.88 -9.39 -23.94
N SER A 414 -13.04 -8.70 -22.82
CA SER A 414 -13.44 -7.30 -22.78
C SER A 414 -12.44 -6.43 -23.54
N ARG A 415 -12.94 -5.37 -24.17
CA ARG A 415 -12.09 -4.28 -24.73
C ARG A 415 -11.28 -3.59 -23.65
N MET A 416 -11.70 -3.69 -22.40
CA MET A 416 -10.96 -3.22 -21.22
C MET A 416 -9.99 -4.29 -20.71
N ASP A 417 -9.33 -5.03 -21.59
CA ASP A 417 -8.45 -6.17 -21.33
C ASP A 417 -7.40 -5.95 -20.25
N LYS A 418 -6.92 -4.71 -20.11
CA LYS A 418 -5.90 -4.34 -19.09
C LYS A 418 -6.46 -4.19 -17.69
N LEU A 419 -7.79 -4.21 -17.51
CA LEU A 419 -8.44 -4.26 -16.20
C LEU A 419 -8.67 -5.69 -15.72
N PHE A 420 -8.66 -6.66 -16.64
CA PHE A 420 -8.74 -8.08 -16.30
C PHE A 420 -7.39 -8.61 -15.83
N SER A 421 -7.38 -9.42 -14.78
CA SER A 421 -6.17 -10.10 -14.32
C SER A 421 -6.48 -11.43 -13.63
N TYR A 422 -5.73 -12.47 -13.99
CA TYR A 422 -5.83 -13.81 -13.39
C TYR A 422 -5.20 -13.91 -11.98
N TYR A 423 -4.31 -12.99 -11.62
CA TYR A 423 -3.45 -13.11 -10.44
C TYR A 423 -3.79 -12.13 -9.32
N LEU A 424 -4.92 -11.46 -9.41
CA LEU A 424 -5.33 -10.48 -8.41
C LEU A 424 -5.88 -11.12 -7.15
N PRO A 425 -5.74 -10.42 -5.99
CA PRO A 425 -6.53 -10.73 -4.82
C PRO A 425 -8.02 -10.67 -5.17
N SER A 426 -8.80 -11.45 -4.44
CA SER A 426 -10.25 -11.47 -4.66
C SER A 426 -10.80 -10.05 -4.50
N LEU A 427 -11.77 -9.66 -5.33
CA LEU A 427 -12.48 -8.37 -5.17
C LEU A 427 -13.09 -8.25 -3.77
N ASP A 428 -13.40 -9.37 -3.13
CA ASP A 428 -13.95 -9.43 -1.76
C ASP A 428 -13.00 -8.80 -0.73
N ASP A 429 -11.67 -8.98 -0.87
CA ASP A 429 -10.69 -8.39 0.04
C ASP A 429 -10.69 -6.85 -0.06
N TYR A 430 -10.79 -6.33 -1.28
CA TYR A 430 -10.90 -4.89 -1.50
C TYR A 430 -12.25 -4.35 -1.04
N GLN A 431 -13.33 -5.06 -1.30
CA GLN A 431 -14.67 -4.66 -0.86
C GLN A 431 -14.77 -4.64 0.67
N PHE A 432 -14.12 -5.57 1.34
CA PHE A 432 -14.03 -5.55 2.81
C PHE A 432 -13.33 -4.28 3.32
N TYR A 433 -12.22 -3.88 2.70
CA TYR A 433 -11.52 -2.64 3.06
C TYR A 433 -12.39 -1.41 2.82
N ILE A 434 -13.05 -1.33 1.67
CA ILE A 434 -13.96 -0.23 1.33
C ILE A 434 -15.09 -0.15 2.37
N ASN A 435 -15.73 -1.28 2.70
CA ASN A 435 -16.80 -1.33 3.70
C ASN A 435 -16.31 -0.85 5.08
N SER A 436 -15.07 -1.18 5.46
CA SER A 436 -14.47 -0.67 6.69
C SER A 436 -14.32 0.85 6.68
N LEU A 437 -13.91 1.43 5.55
CA LEU A 437 -13.80 2.89 5.42
C LEU A 437 -15.17 3.58 5.46
N ILE A 438 -16.19 3.01 4.82
CA ILE A 438 -17.57 3.50 4.87
C ILE A 438 -18.11 3.46 6.30
N GLN A 439 -17.99 2.33 7.00
CA GLN A 439 -18.45 2.17 8.39
C GLN A 439 -17.78 3.14 9.36
N ASN A 440 -16.55 3.55 9.07
CA ASN A 440 -15.80 4.51 9.87
C ASN A 440 -15.95 5.96 9.34
N GLU A 441 -16.86 6.22 8.43
CA GLU A 441 -17.14 7.56 7.84
C GLU A 441 -15.89 8.23 7.24
N ARG A 442 -15.01 7.41 6.61
CA ARG A 442 -13.79 7.89 5.95
C ARG A 442 -14.03 8.29 4.50
N ILE A 443 -15.02 7.66 3.89
CA ILE A 443 -15.43 7.85 2.49
C ILE A 443 -16.95 7.75 2.37
N GLY A 444 -17.51 8.18 1.25
CA GLY A 444 -18.95 8.13 0.96
C GLY A 444 -19.47 6.68 0.86
N ASN A 445 -20.72 6.49 1.22
CA ASN A 445 -21.37 5.18 1.38
C ASN A 445 -21.66 4.42 0.07
N LEU A 446 -21.58 5.09 -1.09
CA LEU A 446 -21.72 4.44 -2.39
C LEU A 446 -20.38 3.96 -2.97
N SER A 447 -19.27 4.12 -2.21
CA SER A 447 -17.95 3.65 -2.66
C SER A 447 -17.93 2.14 -2.85
N GLY A 448 -17.30 1.70 -3.95
CA GLY A 448 -17.22 0.27 -4.29
C GLY A 448 -16.49 0.01 -5.59
N ILE A 449 -16.42 -1.26 -5.97
CA ILE A 449 -15.87 -1.71 -7.25
C ILE A 449 -17.01 -2.31 -8.04
N LEU A 450 -17.23 -1.81 -9.25
CA LEU A 450 -18.37 -2.15 -10.09
C LEU A 450 -17.91 -2.61 -11.47
N GLU A 451 -18.58 -3.59 -12.01
CA GLU A 451 -18.37 -4.09 -13.37
C GLU A 451 -18.99 -3.14 -14.39
N VAL A 452 -18.26 -2.89 -15.47
CA VAL A 452 -18.67 -2.00 -16.54
C VAL A 452 -19.17 -2.81 -17.74
N ASP A 453 -20.35 -2.47 -18.23
CA ASP A 453 -20.90 -3.02 -19.46
C ASP A 453 -20.21 -2.40 -20.69
N GLU A 454 -19.82 -3.23 -21.65
CA GLU A 454 -19.10 -2.87 -22.89
C GLU A 454 -19.83 -1.79 -23.73
N ASN A 455 -21.16 -1.72 -23.66
CA ASN A 455 -21.94 -0.72 -24.40
C ASN A 455 -21.59 0.72 -24.00
N PHE A 456 -21.24 0.96 -22.73
CA PHE A 456 -20.89 2.27 -22.22
C PHE A 456 -19.42 2.64 -22.53
N VAL A 457 -18.57 1.65 -22.82
CA VAL A 457 -17.17 1.89 -23.20
C VAL A 457 -17.10 2.63 -24.55
N GLU A 458 -17.93 2.26 -25.54
CA GLU A 458 -17.95 2.93 -26.83
C GLU A 458 -18.43 4.38 -26.68
N GLU A 459 -19.52 4.61 -25.92
CA GLU A 459 -20.01 5.96 -25.65
C GLU A 459 -18.95 6.83 -24.95
N ALA A 460 -18.22 6.26 -23.99
CA ALA A 460 -17.12 6.96 -23.30
C ALA A 460 -15.98 7.33 -24.26
N LEU A 461 -15.58 6.42 -25.16
CA LEU A 461 -14.56 6.67 -26.18
C LEU A 461 -14.98 7.77 -27.16
N GLU A 462 -16.24 7.81 -27.57
CA GLU A 462 -16.76 8.87 -28.42
C GLU A 462 -16.73 10.24 -27.73
N ILE A 463 -17.07 10.30 -26.46
CA ILE A 463 -17.02 11.55 -25.69
C ILE A 463 -15.59 12.08 -25.62
N ILE A 464 -14.61 11.28 -25.19
CA ILE A 464 -13.23 11.75 -25.07
C ILE A 464 -12.59 12.10 -26.42
N LYS A 465 -12.99 11.42 -27.50
CA LYS A 465 -12.56 11.73 -28.85
C LYS A 465 -12.99 13.15 -29.27
N LYS A 466 -14.22 13.59 -28.93
CA LYS A 466 -14.69 14.96 -29.15
C LYS A 466 -13.82 16.00 -28.46
N HIS A 467 -13.26 15.65 -27.31
CA HIS A 467 -12.34 16.51 -26.54
C HIS A 467 -10.86 16.36 -26.95
N SER A 468 -10.55 15.56 -28.00
CA SER A 468 -9.18 15.29 -28.45
C SER A 468 -8.28 14.67 -27.37
N ILE A 469 -8.87 13.91 -26.46
CA ILE A 469 -8.17 13.25 -25.35
C ILE A 469 -7.74 11.85 -25.81
N ARG A 470 -6.51 11.48 -25.50
CA ARG A 470 -6.01 10.14 -25.77
C ARG A 470 -6.34 9.20 -24.62
N SER A 471 -6.99 8.10 -24.94
CA SER A 471 -7.19 7.00 -24.00
C SER A 471 -7.36 5.67 -24.73
N GLU A 472 -7.14 4.60 -24.01
CA GLU A 472 -7.56 3.26 -24.39
C GLU A 472 -8.84 2.86 -23.63
N PRO A 473 -9.58 1.83 -24.06
CA PRO A 473 -10.80 1.40 -23.37
C PRO A 473 -10.63 1.21 -21.86
N SER A 474 -9.58 0.53 -21.45
CA SER A 474 -9.24 0.35 -20.02
C SER A 474 -8.92 1.66 -19.31
N GLY A 475 -8.37 2.65 -20.02
CA GLY A 475 -7.98 3.94 -19.47
C GLY A 475 -9.16 4.84 -19.10
N ILE A 476 -10.29 4.67 -19.80
CA ILE A 476 -11.49 5.51 -19.65
C ILE A 476 -12.68 4.76 -19.01
N ALA A 477 -12.45 3.58 -18.48
CA ALA A 477 -13.50 2.78 -17.85
C ALA A 477 -14.27 3.53 -16.74
N GLY A 478 -13.63 4.46 -16.06
CA GLY A 478 -14.32 5.34 -15.08
C GLY A 478 -15.42 6.20 -15.69
N LEU A 479 -15.24 6.72 -16.91
CA LEU A 479 -16.29 7.44 -17.64
C LEU A 479 -17.40 6.50 -18.09
N ALA A 480 -17.06 5.30 -18.57
CA ALA A 480 -18.04 4.30 -18.92
C ALA A 480 -18.91 3.91 -17.71
N LEU A 481 -18.32 3.77 -16.53
CA LEU A 481 -19.07 3.52 -15.29
C LEU A 481 -20.01 4.69 -14.93
N LEU A 482 -19.53 5.94 -15.06
CA LEU A 482 -20.39 7.12 -14.86
C LEU A 482 -21.62 7.08 -15.79
N LEU A 483 -21.41 6.76 -17.06
CA LEU A 483 -22.48 6.65 -18.06
C LEU A 483 -23.47 5.52 -17.72
N GLN A 484 -22.97 4.39 -17.27
CA GLN A 484 -23.79 3.25 -16.82
C GLN A 484 -24.67 3.62 -15.64
N MET A 485 -24.15 4.39 -14.70
CA MET A 485 -24.87 4.81 -13.49
C MET A 485 -25.65 6.11 -13.68
N ARG A 486 -25.78 6.63 -14.92
CA ARG A 486 -26.33 7.97 -15.18
C ARG A 486 -27.69 8.24 -14.55
N ASP A 487 -28.56 7.24 -14.48
CA ASP A 487 -29.93 7.40 -13.97
C ASP A 487 -30.01 7.39 -12.43
N GLU A 488 -28.96 6.93 -11.77
CA GLU A 488 -28.87 6.78 -10.31
C GLU A 488 -28.12 7.95 -9.63
N LEU A 489 -27.37 8.73 -10.42
CA LEU A 489 -26.48 9.75 -9.89
C LEU A 489 -27.06 11.17 -9.98
N PRO A 490 -26.76 12.06 -9.01
CA PRO A 490 -27.11 13.46 -9.10
C PRO A 490 -26.39 14.12 -10.27
N LYS A 491 -27.05 15.10 -10.94
CA LYS A 491 -26.59 15.65 -12.22
C LYS A 491 -25.64 16.85 -12.08
N ASP A 492 -25.64 17.50 -10.93
CA ASP A 492 -24.95 18.77 -10.64
C ASP A 492 -23.77 18.62 -9.67
N GLU A 493 -23.62 17.46 -9.05
CA GLU A 493 -22.49 17.16 -8.17
C GLU A 493 -21.19 17.04 -8.95
N LYS A 494 -20.05 17.36 -8.30
CA LYS A 494 -18.73 17.24 -8.92
C LYS A 494 -18.34 15.78 -9.12
N MET A 495 -18.37 15.34 -10.38
CA MET A 495 -17.88 14.03 -10.82
C MET A 495 -16.45 14.16 -11.30
N LEU A 496 -15.51 13.42 -10.74
CA LEU A 496 -14.12 13.37 -11.20
C LEU A 496 -13.84 12.03 -11.84
N ILE A 497 -13.48 12.04 -13.11
CA ILE A 497 -13.09 10.85 -13.89
C ILE A 497 -11.57 10.80 -13.99
N ILE A 498 -10.97 9.67 -13.68
CA ILE A 498 -9.55 9.44 -13.91
C ILE A 498 -9.37 8.77 -15.29
N ASN A 499 -8.78 9.50 -16.24
CA ASN A 499 -8.28 8.91 -17.48
C ASN A 499 -6.87 8.39 -17.23
N THR A 500 -6.68 7.08 -17.16
CA THR A 500 -5.35 6.50 -16.97
C THR A 500 -4.50 6.47 -18.24
N GLY A 501 -5.05 6.89 -19.36
CA GLY A 501 -4.36 7.14 -20.61
C GLY A 501 -4.24 5.93 -21.54
N SER A 502 -3.28 5.99 -22.45
CA SER A 502 -2.94 4.94 -23.42
C SER A 502 -1.43 4.89 -23.61
N THR A 503 -0.84 3.70 -23.51
CA THR A 503 0.61 3.51 -23.56
C THR A 503 1.19 3.96 -24.90
N ILE A 504 2.28 4.73 -24.85
CA ILE A 504 3.08 5.08 -26.03
C ILE A 504 4.21 4.05 -26.13
N TYR A 505 4.14 3.21 -27.13
CA TYR A 505 5.27 2.36 -27.51
C TYR A 505 6.11 3.08 -28.56
N PRO A 506 7.46 3.02 -28.50
CA PRO A 506 8.30 3.58 -29.54
C PRO A 506 7.96 2.93 -30.89
N THR A 507 7.56 3.75 -31.84
CA THR A 507 7.39 3.30 -33.24
C THR A 507 8.74 3.17 -33.92
N ASN A 508 8.88 2.20 -34.83
CA ASN A 508 10.08 2.08 -35.66
C ASN A 508 10.18 3.31 -36.60
N GLY A 509 11.17 4.14 -36.38
CA GLY A 509 11.51 5.24 -37.30
C GLY A 509 11.23 6.61 -36.72
N ASN A 510 12.20 7.14 -36.06
CA ASN A 510 12.91 8.40 -36.36
C ASN A 510 14.01 8.57 -35.34
#